data_dc8c64a98fd0ddaa920110888f14d74a
#
_entry.id   dc8c64a98fd0ddaa920110888f14d74a
#
_cell.length_a   1.000
_cell.length_b   1.000
_cell.length_c   1.000
_cell.angle_alpha   90.00
_cell.angle_beta   90.00
_cell.angle_gamma   90.00
#
_symmetry.space_group_name_H-M   'P 1'
#
loop_
_entity.id
_entity.type
_entity.pdbx_description
1 polymer ?
#
loop_
_entity_poly.entity_id
_entity_poly.type
_entity_poly.pdbx_seq_one_letter_code
_entity_poly.pdbx_strand_id
1 'polypeptide(L)'
;MDYLQKKSIRSVAAAIAGFLRHCVRKIGITREKLPSCIALAVCPLVTFYLFELYTHNPFTTMHFKTQILNMAFYVLTALLLFGIVKYVRAALMLQTAFFMAAGLANYYVLNFRSAPIMPWDIYSIGTAASVAGNFNYTLKGSTVLVIIGFLILLLIESRFHMKAPARVAKRAALILLSIVLIYGYTGMIQSESFVRSFGLYDKLFTPTVMNKRDGNIVAFLMELEYMDVEKPSGYSPEETGSKYTQAGQDSAGLTAAVEDPESVKRPNIIVIMDEAFSDLAVRGDFTTNEDYMPFIHRLQQGAENTRTGYLNVSVLGGNTANTEFEFLTGNTIGFLPQGSVAYQQYVQKETPSLASYLKELDYHTVAIHPYYASGWDRDRVYPLLGFDEFLSQDDFTNPKRIRNYISDESSFAKIIELYENKKEREPLFVFNVTMQNHSGYEEEFHNFTPDITVDGIDSKALSMYLSLVKQTDSALQGLIDYFSQADEDTMIVFFGDHQPTTYVSNPILRNNKVNPETLTDEENLLKYKVPYVIWSNFDIEEQTDGETSANYLAMDVLENCDLPLPALQSSLTGLRKEYPVISAAGVREADGTLTTVKQCGEALNDYRSLEYYLLFDYER
;
A
#
# COMPACT_ATOMS: atom_id res chain seq x y z
N MET A 1 59.57 -12.44 3.88
CA MET A 1 58.44 -12.02 3.06
C MET A 1 57.75 -10.75 3.58
N ASP A 2 57.58 -10.56 4.86
CA ASP A 2 56.85 -9.44 5.50
C ASP A 2 57.50 -8.05 5.27
N TYR A 3 58.84 -7.96 5.18
CA TYR A 3 59.58 -6.69 4.99
C TYR A 3 59.44 -6.12 3.56
N LEU A 4 59.40 -6.98 2.55
CA LEU A 4 59.27 -6.59 1.15
C LEU A 4 57.79 -6.17 0.82
N GLN A 5 56.83 -6.79 1.47
CA GLN A 5 55.40 -6.46 1.33
C GLN A 5 55.09 -5.09 1.98
N LYS A 6 55.64 -4.78 3.17
CA LYS A 6 55.53 -3.47 3.82
C LYS A 6 56.20 -2.35 3.03
N LYS A 7 57.31 -2.63 2.31
CA LYS A 7 57.98 -1.66 1.46
C LYS A 7 57.19 -1.34 0.18
N SER A 8 56.55 -2.35 -0.40
CA SER A 8 55.64 -2.20 -1.56
C SER A 8 54.41 -1.37 -1.20
N ILE A 9 53.73 -1.66 -0.09
CA ILE A 9 52.57 -0.90 0.38
C ILE A 9 52.91 0.57 0.65
N ARG A 10 54.06 0.86 1.27
CA ARG A 10 54.53 2.23 1.50
C ARG A 10 54.86 2.97 0.22
N SER A 11 55.39 2.30 -0.81
CA SER A 11 55.71 2.91 -2.11
C SER A 11 54.45 3.23 -2.89
N VAL A 12 53.44 2.35 -2.88
CA VAL A 12 52.12 2.58 -3.49
C VAL A 12 51.39 3.71 -2.77
N ALA A 13 51.38 3.72 -1.46
CA ALA A 13 50.78 4.80 -0.66
C ALA A 13 51.48 6.16 -0.92
N ALA A 14 52.82 6.19 -1.08
CA ALA A 14 53.56 7.40 -1.43
C ALA A 14 53.25 7.87 -2.87
N ALA A 15 53.11 6.96 -3.83
CA ALA A 15 52.74 7.28 -5.21
C ALA A 15 51.29 7.83 -5.30
N ILE A 16 50.34 7.23 -4.59
CA ILE A 16 48.96 7.72 -4.48
C ILE A 16 48.95 9.10 -3.81
N ALA A 17 49.69 9.28 -2.71
CA ALA A 17 49.82 10.57 -2.03
C ALA A 17 50.51 11.64 -2.91
N GLY A 18 51.47 11.24 -3.78
CA GLY A 18 52.09 12.08 -4.78
C GLY A 18 51.14 12.53 -5.89
N PHE A 19 50.39 11.59 -6.40
CA PHE A 19 49.36 11.84 -7.42
C PHE A 19 48.24 12.75 -6.87
N LEU A 20 47.72 12.46 -5.69
CA LEU A 20 46.71 13.29 -5.00
C LEU A 20 47.27 14.71 -4.73
N ARG A 21 48.52 14.87 -4.31
CA ARG A 21 49.17 16.18 -4.13
C ARG A 21 49.30 16.95 -5.47
N HIS A 22 49.60 16.25 -6.56
CA HIS A 22 49.66 16.85 -7.90
C HIS A 22 48.28 17.31 -8.35
N CYS A 23 47.24 16.51 -8.22
CA CYS A 23 45.86 16.86 -8.52
C CYS A 23 45.34 18.04 -7.69
N VAL A 24 45.60 18.01 -6.37
CA VAL A 24 45.25 19.09 -5.43
C VAL A 24 45.90 20.42 -5.80
N ARG A 25 47.20 20.40 -6.22
CA ARG A 25 47.93 21.60 -6.69
C ARG A 25 47.34 22.13 -8.03
N LYS A 26 46.99 21.25 -8.97
CA LYS A 26 46.42 21.61 -10.27
C LYS A 26 45.04 22.23 -10.15
N ILE A 27 44.25 21.81 -9.14
CA ILE A 27 42.90 22.33 -8.84
C ILE A 27 42.95 23.62 -7.97
N GLY A 28 44.13 24.03 -7.47
CA GLY A 28 44.32 25.26 -6.69
C GLY A 28 43.79 25.14 -5.24
N ILE A 29 43.71 23.93 -4.69
CA ILE A 29 43.32 23.70 -3.29
C ILE A 29 44.51 24.04 -2.38
N THR A 30 44.33 25.06 -1.53
CA THR A 30 45.32 25.40 -0.48
C THR A 30 45.28 24.40 0.66
N ARG A 31 46.40 24.30 1.42
CA ARG A 31 46.45 23.41 2.61
C ARG A 31 45.32 23.64 3.62
N GLU A 32 44.88 24.88 3.78
CA GLU A 32 43.77 25.26 4.67
C GLU A 32 42.41 24.76 4.22
N LYS A 33 42.21 24.62 2.89
CA LYS A 33 40.92 24.14 2.31
C LYS A 33 40.85 22.61 2.21
N LEU A 34 42.00 21.93 2.30
CA LEU A 34 42.08 20.48 2.12
C LEU A 34 41.17 19.71 3.10
N PRO A 35 41.12 20.03 4.42
CA PRO A 35 40.18 19.33 5.33
C PRO A 35 38.72 19.47 4.93
N SER A 36 38.31 20.67 4.46
CA SER A 36 36.95 20.90 3.99
C SER A 36 36.62 20.17 2.67
N CYS A 37 37.59 20.01 1.78
CA CYS A 37 37.43 19.22 0.56
C CYS A 37 37.31 17.72 0.89
N ILE A 38 38.09 17.23 1.86
CA ILE A 38 37.98 15.86 2.35
C ILE A 38 36.60 15.66 3.00
N ALA A 39 36.15 16.62 3.82
CA ALA A 39 34.83 16.55 4.44
C ALA A 39 33.68 16.46 3.41
N LEU A 40 33.74 17.24 2.32
CA LEU A 40 32.76 17.17 1.21
C LEU A 40 32.74 15.79 0.52
N ALA A 41 33.82 15.03 0.60
CA ALA A 41 33.85 13.67 0.04
C ALA A 41 33.47 12.60 1.08
N VAL A 42 33.87 12.77 2.35
CA VAL A 42 33.78 11.71 3.37
C VAL A 42 32.49 11.83 4.20
N CYS A 43 32.07 13.04 4.60
CA CYS A 43 30.87 13.18 5.44
C CYS A 43 29.61 12.63 4.74
N PRO A 44 29.38 12.86 3.43
CA PRO A 44 28.26 12.24 2.73
C PRO A 44 28.26 10.71 2.77
N LEU A 45 29.43 10.08 2.75
CA LEU A 45 29.55 8.61 2.86
C LEU A 45 29.15 8.13 4.26
N VAL A 46 29.53 8.88 5.30
CA VAL A 46 29.11 8.57 6.67
C VAL A 46 27.59 8.77 6.81
N THR A 47 27.04 9.83 6.22
CA THR A 47 25.60 10.09 6.19
C THR A 47 24.85 8.92 5.54
N PHE A 48 25.34 8.39 4.42
CA PHE A 48 24.78 7.20 3.77
C PHE A 48 24.72 6.02 4.74
N TYR A 49 25.83 5.64 5.38
CA TYR A 49 25.83 4.51 6.29
C TYR A 49 24.91 4.71 7.50
N LEU A 50 24.88 5.90 8.07
CA LEU A 50 23.96 6.20 9.18
C LEU A 50 22.49 6.13 8.74
N PHE A 51 22.18 6.55 7.53
CA PHE A 51 20.83 6.49 6.98
C PHE A 51 20.35 5.04 6.78
N GLU A 52 21.18 4.19 6.17
CA GLU A 52 20.85 2.77 5.98
C GLU A 52 20.70 2.03 7.32
N LEU A 53 21.54 2.35 8.32
CA LEU A 53 21.49 1.73 9.64
C LEU A 53 20.21 1.98 10.43
N TYR A 54 19.33 2.89 10.01
CA TYR A 54 18.00 3.01 10.59
C TYR A 54 17.13 1.77 10.31
N THR A 55 17.25 1.17 9.15
CA THR A 55 16.37 0.11 8.66
C THR A 55 17.06 -1.24 8.53
N HIS A 56 18.34 -1.27 8.19
CA HIS A 56 19.09 -2.50 8.00
C HIS A 56 20.61 -2.26 8.12
N ASN A 57 21.39 -3.34 8.18
CA ASN A 57 22.84 -3.27 8.20
C ASN A 57 23.40 -3.37 6.77
N PRO A 58 23.84 -2.26 6.13
CA PRO A 58 24.32 -2.26 4.76
C PRO A 58 25.57 -3.13 4.52
N PHE A 59 26.34 -3.43 5.56
CA PHE A 59 27.52 -4.29 5.45
C PHE A 59 27.18 -5.77 5.26
N THR A 60 25.98 -6.20 5.66
CA THR A 60 25.51 -7.59 5.55
C THR A 60 24.48 -7.80 4.47
N THR A 61 23.71 -6.77 4.13
CA THR A 61 22.57 -6.89 3.19
C THR A 61 22.87 -6.35 1.80
N MET A 62 23.77 -5.36 1.68
CA MET A 62 24.09 -4.71 0.40
C MET A 62 25.41 -5.21 -0.20
N HIS A 63 25.42 -5.43 -1.51
CA HIS A 63 26.67 -5.62 -2.23
C HIS A 63 27.51 -4.34 -2.25
N PHE A 64 28.84 -4.47 -2.20
CA PHE A 64 29.74 -3.31 -2.18
C PHE A 64 29.53 -2.36 -3.38
N LYS A 65 29.20 -2.90 -4.56
CA LYS A 65 28.90 -2.11 -5.76
C LYS A 65 27.64 -1.23 -5.59
N THR A 66 26.59 -1.72 -4.93
CA THR A 66 25.38 -0.94 -4.66
C THR A 66 25.61 0.11 -3.58
N GLN A 67 26.49 -0.16 -2.59
CA GLN A 67 26.91 0.85 -1.63
C GLN A 67 27.62 2.03 -2.32
N ILE A 68 28.57 1.76 -3.26
CA ILE A 68 29.22 2.82 -4.04
C ILE A 68 28.21 3.62 -4.86
N LEU A 69 27.23 2.96 -5.43
CA LEU A 69 26.16 3.60 -6.21
C LEU A 69 25.39 4.60 -5.31
N ASN A 70 24.92 4.18 -4.14
CA ASN A 70 24.25 5.07 -3.19
C ASN A 70 25.16 6.24 -2.77
N MET A 71 26.43 5.97 -2.40
CA MET A 71 27.41 6.99 -1.97
C MET A 71 27.57 8.09 -3.02
N ALA A 72 27.53 7.75 -4.32
CA ALA A 72 27.64 8.73 -5.40
C ALA A 72 26.51 9.78 -5.30
N PHE A 73 25.29 9.40 -5.05
CA PHE A 73 24.17 10.31 -4.88
C PHE A 73 24.38 11.28 -3.71
N TYR A 74 24.84 10.76 -2.55
CA TYR A 74 25.10 11.62 -1.39
C TYR A 74 26.22 12.64 -1.66
N VAL A 75 27.25 12.27 -2.40
CA VAL A 75 28.31 13.21 -2.80
C VAL A 75 27.77 14.27 -3.78
N LEU A 76 26.98 13.87 -4.77
CA LEU A 76 26.38 14.79 -5.74
C LEU A 76 25.44 15.80 -5.06
N THR A 77 24.60 15.35 -4.14
CA THR A 77 23.69 16.23 -3.38
C THR A 77 24.46 17.17 -2.44
N ALA A 78 25.55 16.73 -1.80
CA ALA A 78 26.40 17.59 -1.01
C ALA A 78 27.06 18.71 -1.87
N LEU A 79 27.51 18.38 -3.09
CA LEU A 79 28.07 19.36 -4.02
C LEU A 79 27.03 20.36 -4.49
N LEU A 80 25.82 19.91 -4.77
CA LEU A 80 24.69 20.76 -5.13
C LEU A 80 24.38 21.75 -3.99
N LEU A 81 24.21 21.24 -2.79
CA LEU A 81 23.94 22.06 -1.60
C LEU A 81 25.08 23.04 -1.33
N PHE A 82 26.33 22.63 -1.49
CA PHE A 82 27.50 23.51 -1.35
C PHE A 82 27.46 24.66 -2.35
N GLY A 83 27.06 24.40 -3.60
CA GLY A 83 26.83 25.45 -4.60
C GLY A 83 25.73 26.43 -4.19
N ILE A 84 24.64 25.94 -3.62
CA ILE A 84 23.46 26.75 -3.23
C ILE A 84 23.76 27.59 -1.97
N VAL A 85 24.18 26.97 -0.86
CA VAL A 85 24.33 27.63 0.45
C VAL A 85 25.68 28.28 0.66
N LYS A 86 26.66 28.12 -0.23
CA LYS A 86 28.00 28.74 -0.26
C LYS A 86 29.00 28.27 0.82
N TYR A 87 28.56 27.64 1.90
CA TYR A 87 29.41 27.22 3.02
C TYR A 87 29.39 25.71 3.14
N VAL A 88 30.57 25.07 3.18
CA VAL A 88 30.70 23.62 3.31
C VAL A 88 29.97 23.11 4.55
N ARG A 89 30.21 23.73 5.72
CA ARG A 89 29.53 23.34 6.95
C ARG A 89 28.00 23.34 6.83
N ALA A 90 27.44 24.41 6.22
CA ALA A 90 26.01 24.56 6.08
C ALA A 90 25.44 23.52 5.09
N ALA A 91 26.16 23.22 4.00
CA ALA A 91 25.77 22.22 3.02
C ALA A 91 25.75 20.81 3.63
N LEU A 92 26.82 20.44 4.33
CA LEU A 92 26.92 19.12 4.96
C LEU A 92 25.90 18.98 6.09
N MET A 93 25.84 19.95 7.01
CA MET A 93 24.88 19.91 8.12
C MET A 93 23.41 19.88 7.64
N LEU A 94 23.08 20.60 6.57
CA LEU A 94 21.73 20.56 5.99
C LEU A 94 21.42 19.18 5.40
N GLN A 95 22.36 18.60 4.65
CA GLN A 95 22.22 17.25 4.11
C GLN A 95 22.08 16.22 5.24
N THR A 96 22.98 16.25 6.21
CA THR A 96 22.99 15.30 7.35
C THR A 96 21.72 15.43 8.18
N ALA A 97 21.25 16.64 8.47
CA ALA A 97 19.98 16.86 9.19
C ALA A 97 18.77 16.36 8.41
N PHE A 98 18.74 16.58 7.08
CA PHE A 98 17.69 16.06 6.23
C PHE A 98 17.64 14.53 6.28
N PHE A 99 18.76 13.85 6.07
CA PHE A 99 18.79 12.39 6.07
C PHE A 99 18.58 11.79 7.48
N MET A 100 18.97 12.50 8.54
CA MET A 100 18.63 12.12 9.91
C MET A 100 17.11 12.09 10.11
N ALA A 101 16.41 13.14 9.68
CA ALA A 101 14.97 13.24 9.82
C ALA A 101 14.23 12.24 8.89
N ALA A 102 14.64 12.15 7.62
CA ALA A 102 14.06 11.22 6.65
C ALA A 102 14.28 9.76 7.06
N GLY A 103 15.46 9.42 7.59
CA GLY A 103 15.75 8.07 8.07
C GLY A 103 14.93 7.69 9.30
N LEU A 104 14.71 8.62 10.22
CA LEU A 104 13.84 8.40 11.38
C LEU A 104 12.38 8.22 10.94
N ALA A 105 11.90 9.03 9.99
CA ALA A 105 10.58 8.87 9.41
C ALA A 105 10.44 7.50 8.73
N ASN A 106 11.43 7.10 7.90
CA ASN A 106 11.43 5.81 7.23
C ASN A 106 11.46 4.63 8.22
N TYR A 107 12.21 4.75 9.32
CA TYR A 107 12.23 3.76 10.40
C TYR A 107 10.83 3.54 10.98
N TYR A 108 10.10 4.61 11.30
CA TYR A 108 8.74 4.47 11.84
C TYR A 108 7.76 3.95 10.79
N VAL A 109 7.76 4.48 9.57
CA VAL A 109 6.90 4.01 8.49
C VAL A 109 7.10 2.51 8.23
N LEU A 110 8.36 2.06 8.16
CA LEU A 110 8.69 0.64 7.99
C LEU A 110 8.16 -0.23 9.15
N ASN A 111 8.24 0.26 10.40
CA ASN A 111 7.70 -0.49 11.54
C ASN A 111 6.17 -0.52 11.55
N PHE A 112 5.51 0.54 11.06
CA PHE A 112 4.04 0.64 11.11
C PHE A 112 3.36 -0.15 9.99
N ARG A 113 3.87 -0.08 8.77
CA ARG A 113 3.24 -0.72 7.60
C ARG A 113 4.07 -1.81 6.91
N SER A 114 5.23 -2.18 7.48
CA SER A 114 6.16 -3.17 6.90
C SER A 114 6.70 -2.83 5.49
N ALA A 115 6.53 -1.59 5.05
CA ALA A 115 7.05 -1.05 3.80
C ALA A 115 7.81 0.27 4.05
N PRO A 116 8.91 0.56 3.32
CA PRO A 116 9.65 1.80 3.44
C PRO A 116 8.85 3.00 2.89
N ILE A 117 9.37 4.22 3.09
CA ILE A 117 8.83 5.40 2.41
C ILE A 117 9.13 5.30 0.92
N MET A 118 8.09 5.49 0.11
CA MET A 118 8.07 5.44 -1.34
C MET A 118 7.79 6.83 -1.95
N PRO A 119 8.12 7.10 -3.23
CA PRO A 119 7.91 8.41 -3.83
C PRO A 119 6.47 8.94 -3.74
N TRP A 120 5.49 8.08 -3.89
CA TRP A 120 4.05 8.42 -3.84
C TRP A 120 3.51 8.67 -2.43
N ASP A 121 4.25 8.35 -1.36
CA ASP A 121 3.84 8.67 0.01
C ASP A 121 3.70 10.17 0.27
N ILE A 122 4.22 11.01 -0.63
CA ILE A 122 4.01 12.45 -0.57
C ILE A 122 2.53 12.82 -0.62
N TYR A 123 1.71 12.04 -1.31
CA TYR A 123 0.26 12.24 -1.39
C TYR A 123 -0.45 11.82 -0.10
N SER A 124 0.12 10.88 0.65
CA SER A 124 -0.46 10.30 1.87
C SER A 124 -0.01 10.99 3.17
N ILE A 125 0.75 12.08 3.12
CA ILE A 125 1.28 12.77 4.32
C ILE A 125 0.15 13.21 5.25
N GLY A 126 -0.95 13.74 4.72
CA GLY A 126 -2.12 14.15 5.50
C GLY A 126 -2.76 13.00 6.26
N THR A 127 -3.01 11.89 5.57
CA THR A 127 -3.56 10.65 6.16
C THR A 127 -2.62 10.07 7.22
N ALA A 128 -1.32 9.98 6.93
CA ALA A 128 -0.33 9.52 7.90
C ALA A 128 -0.30 10.39 9.16
N ALA A 129 -0.44 11.70 9.03
CA ALA A 129 -0.48 12.63 10.15
C ALA A 129 -1.74 12.43 11.03
N SER A 130 -2.90 12.12 10.43
CA SER A 130 -4.16 11.91 11.16
C SER A 130 -4.14 10.67 12.05
N VAL A 131 -3.44 9.62 11.65
CA VAL A 131 -3.32 8.35 12.41
C VAL A 131 -2.07 8.30 13.30
N ALA A 132 -1.15 9.25 13.16
CA ALA A 132 0.16 9.25 13.83
C ALA A 132 0.04 9.13 15.36
N GLY A 133 -0.98 9.73 15.99
CA GLY A 133 -1.21 9.65 17.43
C GLY A 133 -1.53 8.25 17.98
N ASN A 134 -1.84 7.29 17.11
CA ASN A 134 -2.26 5.93 17.47
C ASN A 134 -1.09 4.93 17.49
N PHE A 135 0.13 5.38 17.17
CA PHE A 135 1.31 4.51 17.10
C PHE A 135 2.26 4.70 18.29
N ASN A 136 2.93 3.62 18.64
CA ASN A 136 3.98 3.65 19.66
C ASN A 136 5.32 4.07 19.05
N TYR A 137 5.84 5.21 19.49
CA TYR A 137 7.09 5.79 19.01
C TYR A 137 8.33 5.37 19.83
N THR A 138 8.34 4.18 20.41
CA THR A 138 9.51 3.69 21.15
C THR A 138 10.69 3.49 20.20
N LEU A 139 11.86 3.99 20.64
CA LEU A 139 13.12 3.84 19.92
C LEU A 139 13.85 2.60 20.40
N LYS A 140 14.24 1.72 19.50
CA LYS A 140 15.17 0.62 19.80
C LYS A 140 16.56 1.20 20.13
N GLY A 141 17.31 0.54 20.99
CA GLY A 141 18.65 0.99 21.39
C GLY A 141 19.60 1.20 20.20
N SER A 142 19.50 0.36 19.15
CA SER A 142 20.26 0.53 17.90
C SER A 142 19.91 1.85 17.19
N THR A 143 18.66 2.22 17.13
CA THR A 143 18.19 3.47 16.50
C THR A 143 18.69 4.70 17.26
N VAL A 144 18.71 4.64 18.61
CA VAL A 144 19.30 5.69 19.44
C VAL A 144 20.79 5.88 19.13
N LEU A 145 21.54 4.79 18.94
CA LEU A 145 22.97 4.87 18.57
C LEU A 145 23.16 5.52 17.19
N VAL A 146 22.28 5.25 16.22
CA VAL A 146 22.32 5.91 14.91
C VAL A 146 22.07 7.41 15.03
N ILE A 147 21.07 7.83 15.82
CA ILE A 147 20.80 9.25 16.09
C ILE A 147 22.04 9.93 16.74
N ILE A 148 22.66 9.30 17.73
CA ILE A 148 23.90 9.80 18.34
C ILE A 148 25.00 9.93 17.28
N GLY A 149 25.14 8.97 16.37
CA GLY A 149 26.08 9.02 15.24
C GLY A 149 25.85 10.26 14.36
N PHE A 150 24.60 10.56 13.99
CA PHE A 150 24.22 11.77 13.26
C PHE A 150 24.57 13.04 14.02
N LEU A 151 24.28 13.11 15.31
CA LEU A 151 24.62 14.27 16.14
C LEU A 151 26.14 14.51 16.22
N ILE A 152 26.92 13.45 16.36
CA ILE A 152 28.38 13.54 16.32
C ILE A 152 28.86 14.03 14.96
N LEU A 153 28.29 13.51 13.86
CA LEU A 153 28.66 13.94 12.51
C LEU A 153 28.35 15.44 12.32
N LEU A 154 27.18 15.93 12.75
CA LEU A 154 26.83 17.37 12.72
C LEU A 154 27.85 18.23 13.50
N LEU A 155 28.32 17.77 14.67
CA LEU A 155 29.33 18.46 15.45
C LEU A 155 30.68 18.51 14.70
N ILE A 156 31.06 17.44 14.00
CA ILE A 156 32.30 17.40 13.20
C ILE A 156 32.16 18.36 12.00
N GLU A 157 31.02 18.32 11.30
CA GLU A 157 30.74 19.16 10.13
C GLU A 157 30.76 20.64 10.44
N SER A 158 30.33 21.04 11.65
CA SER A 158 30.34 22.44 12.11
C SER A 158 31.75 23.07 12.12
N ARG A 159 32.81 22.26 12.11
CA ARG A 159 34.21 22.71 12.14
C ARG A 159 34.78 23.11 10.78
N PHE A 160 34.11 22.81 9.68
CA PHE A 160 34.63 23.10 8.34
C PHE A 160 34.18 24.47 7.84
N HIS A 161 35.11 25.29 7.33
CA HIS A 161 34.86 26.72 7.07
C HIS A 161 35.09 27.14 5.59
N MET A 162 35.18 26.19 4.63
CA MET A 162 35.40 26.52 3.22
C MET A 162 34.16 27.18 2.60
N LYS A 163 34.41 28.20 1.76
CA LYS A 163 33.38 28.85 0.95
C LYS A 163 33.44 28.38 -0.49
N ALA A 164 32.27 28.30 -1.12
CA ALA A 164 32.14 28.06 -2.56
C ALA A 164 32.81 29.19 -3.39
N PRO A 165 33.12 28.95 -4.67
CA PRO A 165 33.74 29.94 -5.52
C PRO A 165 33.00 31.29 -5.49
N ALA A 166 33.75 32.38 -5.28
CA ALA A 166 33.16 33.71 -5.18
C ALA A 166 32.56 34.21 -6.52
N ARG A 167 33.12 33.78 -7.67
CA ARG A 167 32.62 34.12 -9.01
C ARG A 167 31.27 33.44 -9.24
N VAL A 168 30.21 34.24 -9.47
CA VAL A 168 28.84 33.76 -9.69
C VAL A 168 28.78 32.70 -10.80
N ALA A 169 29.47 32.93 -11.92
CA ALA A 169 29.51 31.98 -13.05
C ALA A 169 30.10 30.60 -12.66
N LYS A 170 31.16 30.56 -11.83
CA LYS A 170 31.74 29.27 -11.38
C LYS A 170 30.82 28.54 -10.43
N ARG A 171 30.08 29.27 -9.59
CA ARG A 171 29.12 28.69 -8.66
C ARG A 171 27.88 28.20 -9.40
N ALA A 172 27.37 28.99 -10.36
CA ALA A 172 26.28 28.55 -11.24
C ALA A 172 26.66 27.31 -12.04
N ALA A 173 27.90 27.25 -12.56
CA ALA A 173 28.40 26.06 -13.23
C ALA A 173 28.47 24.83 -12.30
N LEU A 174 28.86 24.99 -11.04
CA LEU A 174 28.85 23.90 -10.05
C LEU A 174 27.43 23.39 -9.80
N ILE A 175 26.47 24.30 -9.60
CA ILE A 175 25.06 23.96 -9.38
C ILE A 175 24.50 23.22 -10.61
N LEU A 176 24.68 23.80 -11.80
CA LEU A 176 24.19 23.24 -13.07
C LEU A 176 24.80 21.84 -13.32
N LEU A 177 26.11 21.71 -13.13
CA LEU A 177 26.79 20.42 -13.29
C LEU A 177 26.24 19.39 -12.30
N SER A 178 26.04 19.77 -11.05
CA SER A 178 25.48 18.86 -10.03
C SER A 178 24.04 18.44 -10.40
N ILE A 179 23.21 19.35 -10.88
CA ILE A 179 21.85 19.03 -11.36
C ILE A 179 21.89 18.06 -12.54
N VAL A 180 22.73 18.35 -13.55
CA VAL A 180 22.88 17.49 -14.74
C VAL A 180 23.37 16.09 -14.35
N LEU A 181 24.34 16.02 -13.43
CA LEU A 181 24.84 14.73 -12.94
C LEU A 181 23.81 13.97 -12.12
N ILE A 182 23.02 14.64 -11.28
CA ILE A 182 21.93 13.99 -10.52
C ILE A 182 20.85 13.49 -11.48
N TYR A 183 20.45 14.30 -12.46
CA TYR A 183 19.46 13.91 -13.47
C TYR A 183 19.94 12.71 -14.30
N GLY A 184 21.18 12.77 -14.80
CA GLY A 184 21.77 11.66 -15.55
C GLY A 184 21.96 10.40 -14.68
N TYR A 185 22.29 10.58 -13.41
CA TYR A 185 22.38 9.48 -12.43
C TYR A 185 21.00 8.83 -12.22
N THR A 186 19.94 9.62 -12.03
CA THR A 186 18.57 9.12 -11.87
C THR A 186 18.12 8.36 -13.12
N GLY A 187 18.29 8.94 -14.31
CA GLY A 187 17.94 8.24 -15.57
C GLY A 187 18.76 6.97 -15.81
N MET A 188 20.02 6.92 -15.35
CA MET A 188 20.82 5.69 -15.38
C MET A 188 20.23 4.62 -14.47
N ILE A 189 19.84 4.97 -13.23
CA ILE A 189 19.27 4.06 -12.25
C ILE A 189 17.91 3.49 -12.73
N GLN A 190 17.12 4.28 -13.45
CA GLN A 190 15.82 3.90 -14.00
C GLN A 190 15.94 3.06 -15.31
N SER A 191 17.11 3.02 -15.94
CA SER A 191 17.30 2.26 -17.17
C SER A 191 17.28 0.76 -16.93
N GLU A 192 16.34 0.02 -17.53
CA GLU A 192 16.25 -1.45 -17.48
C GLU A 192 17.58 -2.14 -17.82
N SER A 193 18.28 -1.65 -18.85
CA SER A 193 19.56 -2.20 -19.25
C SER A 193 20.63 -2.05 -18.17
N PHE A 194 20.65 -0.93 -17.44
CA PHE A 194 21.55 -0.72 -16.33
C PHE A 194 21.14 -1.58 -15.12
N VAL A 195 19.88 -1.57 -14.73
CA VAL A 195 19.32 -2.38 -13.63
C VAL A 195 19.72 -3.84 -13.81
N ARG A 196 19.46 -4.39 -14.99
CA ARG A 196 19.80 -5.79 -15.32
C ARG A 196 21.30 -6.07 -15.34
N SER A 197 22.10 -5.21 -16.00
CA SER A 197 23.56 -5.40 -16.11
C SER A 197 24.29 -5.20 -14.79
N PHE A 198 23.82 -4.29 -13.97
CA PHE A 198 24.37 -4.02 -12.66
C PHE A 198 23.87 -5.02 -11.60
N GLY A 199 22.76 -5.73 -11.88
CA GLY A 199 22.11 -6.71 -11.03
C GLY A 199 21.49 -6.07 -9.78
N LEU A 200 20.79 -4.96 -10.00
CA LEU A 200 19.90 -4.36 -9.01
C LEU A 200 18.66 -5.25 -8.88
N TYR A 201 18.03 -5.17 -7.72
CA TYR A 201 16.83 -5.93 -7.44
C TYR A 201 15.60 -5.11 -7.86
N ASP A 202 14.90 -5.56 -8.88
CA ASP A 202 13.77 -4.85 -9.52
C ASP A 202 12.40 -5.46 -9.22
N LYS A 203 12.31 -6.33 -8.20
CA LYS A 203 11.02 -6.92 -7.81
C LYS A 203 10.26 -5.97 -6.87
N LEU A 204 9.39 -5.19 -7.46
CA LEU A 204 8.58 -4.16 -6.82
C LEU A 204 7.60 -4.71 -5.75
N PHE A 205 7.20 -6.00 -5.85
CA PHE A 205 6.35 -6.65 -4.85
C PHE A 205 7.00 -6.85 -3.48
N THR A 206 8.30 -6.61 -3.37
CA THR A 206 9.04 -6.73 -2.13
C THR A 206 9.91 -5.49 -1.87
N PRO A 207 9.29 -4.30 -1.68
CA PRO A 207 10.01 -3.04 -1.52
C PRO A 207 11.01 -3.06 -0.35
N THR A 208 10.67 -3.76 0.72
CA THR A 208 11.58 -3.95 1.88
C THR A 208 12.85 -4.73 1.48
N VAL A 209 12.74 -5.73 0.61
CA VAL A 209 13.90 -6.49 0.09
C VAL A 209 14.72 -5.61 -0.84
N MET A 210 14.06 -4.84 -1.71
CA MET A 210 14.68 -3.88 -2.62
C MET A 210 15.53 -2.86 -1.86
N ASN A 211 14.96 -2.23 -0.84
CA ASN A 211 15.69 -1.29 0.02
C ASN A 211 16.89 -1.94 0.73
N LYS A 212 16.73 -3.16 1.26
CA LYS A 212 17.83 -3.87 1.94
C LYS A 212 18.97 -4.25 0.98
N ARG A 213 18.69 -4.55 -0.30
CA ARG A 213 19.69 -4.99 -1.27
C ARG A 213 20.34 -3.85 -2.03
N ASP A 214 19.54 -2.87 -2.45
CA ASP A 214 19.97 -1.80 -3.32
C ASP A 214 20.22 -0.48 -2.58
N GLY A 215 19.76 -0.37 -1.35
CA GLY A 215 19.82 0.83 -0.52
C GLY A 215 18.61 1.73 -0.72
N ASN A 216 18.24 2.45 0.34
CA ASN A 216 17.01 3.24 0.36
C ASN A 216 16.94 4.30 -0.77
N ILE A 217 18.04 4.96 -1.11
CA ILE A 217 18.04 6.01 -2.13
C ILE A 217 17.97 5.44 -3.54
N VAL A 218 18.72 4.39 -3.83
CA VAL A 218 18.67 3.75 -5.16
C VAL A 218 17.29 3.15 -5.40
N ALA A 219 16.72 2.45 -4.42
CA ALA A 219 15.36 1.93 -4.47
C ALA A 219 14.35 3.05 -4.73
N PHE A 220 14.37 4.12 -3.92
CA PHE A 220 13.49 5.28 -4.09
C PHE A 220 13.59 5.92 -5.49
N LEU A 221 14.80 6.04 -6.05
CA LEU A 221 15.00 6.61 -7.39
C LEU A 221 14.51 5.67 -8.50
N MET A 222 14.62 4.35 -8.33
CA MET A 222 14.01 3.39 -9.24
C MET A 222 12.49 3.49 -9.23
N GLU A 223 11.90 3.63 -8.05
CA GLU A 223 10.46 3.74 -7.85
C GLU A 223 9.85 5.03 -8.42
N LEU A 224 10.64 6.12 -8.57
CA LEU A 224 10.16 7.37 -9.22
C LEU A 224 9.68 7.16 -10.66
N GLU A 225 10.17 6.15 -11.37
CA GLU A 225 9.72 5.82 -12.73
C GLU A 225 8.24 5.40 -12.75
N TYR A 226 7.77 4.83 -11.65
CA TYR A 226 6.41 4.29 -11.54
C TYR A 226 5.37 5.31 -11.05
N MET A 227 5.69 6.60 -11.02
CA MET A 227 4.71 7.65 -10.70
C MET A 227 3.80 8.02 -11.87
N ASP A 228 4.20 7.70 -13.11
CA ASP A 228 3.41 7.97 -14.31
C ASP A 228 2.69 6.70 -14.79
N VAL A 229 1.39 6.82 -15.12
CA VAL A 229 0.61 5.71 -15.68
C VAL A 229 0.85 5.65 -17.18
N GLU A 230 1.46 4.56 -17.64
CA GLU A 230 1.71 4.35 -19.07
C GLU A 230 0.41 4.07 -19.84
N LYS A 231 0.26 4.72 -20.99
CA LYS A 231 -0.84 4.41 -21.92
C LYS A 231 -0.76 2.97 -22.39
N PRO A 232 -1.90 2.24 -22.39
CA PRO A 232 -1.94 0.89 -22.96
C PRO A 232 -1.52 0.84 -24.43
N SER A 233 -1.00 -0.30 -24.87
CA SER A 233 -0.59 -0.48 -26.26
C SER A 233 -1.77 -0.35 -27.20
N GLY A 234 -1.65 0.48 -28.24
CA GLY A 234 -2.71 0.70 -29.22
C GLY A 234 -3.94 1.46 -28.70
N TYR A 235 -3.86 2.09 -27.51
CA TYR A 235 -4.99 2.78 -26.88
C TYR A 235 -5.53 3.94 -27.74
N SER A 236 -6.83 3.96 -27.95
CA SER A 236 -7.61 5.05 -28.56
C SER A 236 -8.80 5.38 -27.66
N PRO A 237 -8.94 6.64 -27.17
CA PRO A 237 -10.08 7.04 -26.36
C PRO A 237 -11.43 6.80 -27.05
N GLU A 238 -11.51 7.07 -28.38
CA GLU A 238 -12.74 6.93 -29.17
C GLU A 238 -13.17 5.46 -29.29
N GLU A 239 -12.20 4.57 -29.58
CA GLU A 239 -12.49 3.13 -29.71
C GLU A 239 -12.88 2.53 -28.35
N THR A 240 -12.10 2.84 -27.31
CA THR A 240 -12.33 2.33 -25.95
C THR A 240 -13.67 2.86 -25.39
N GLY A 241 -13.97 4.16 -25.61
CA GLY A 241 -15.25 4.75 -25.20
C GLY A 241 -16.43 4.13 -25.92
N SER A 242 -16.28 3.77 -27.20
CA SER A 242 -17.31 3.07 -27.97
C SER A 242 -17.54 1.65 -27.43
N LYS A 243 -16.50 0.90 -27.10
CA LYS A 243 -16.59 -0.43 -26.46
C LYS A 243 -17.30 -0.34 -25.10
N TYR A 244 -16.93 0.64 -24.27
CA TYR A 244 -17.55 0.88 -22.97
C TYR A 244 -19.07 1.18 -23.11
N THR A 245 -19.43 2.09 -24.02
CA THR A 245 -20.82 2.46 -24.28
C THR A 245 -21.64 1.27 -24.78
N GLN A 246 -21.09 0.48 -25.71
CA GLN A 246 -21.75 -0.72 -26.24
C GLN A 246 -22.02 -1.75 -25.15
N ALA A 247 -21.04 -2.01 -24.29
CA ALA A 247 -21.19 -2.95 -23.15
C ALA A 247 -22.29 -2.49 -22.17
N GLY A 248 -22.41 -1.18 -21.93
CA GLY A 248 -23.51 -0.62 -21.13
C GLY A 248 -24.88 -0.79 -21.81
N GLN A 249 -24.95 -0.61 -23.13
CA GLN A 249 -26.21 -0.82 -23.89
C GLN A 249 -26.61 -2.30 -23.93
N ASP A 250 -25.67 -3.20 -24.10
CA ASP A 250 -25.94 -4.65 -24.12
C ASP A 250 -26.47 -5.11 -22.76
N SER A 251 -25.91 -4.61 -21.67
CA SER A 251 -26.38 -4.89 -20.31
C SER A 251 -27.77 -4.31 -20.04
N ALA A 252 -27.99 -3.05 -20.41
CA ALA A 252 -29.31 -2.40 -20.26
C ALA A 252 -30.40 -3.08 -21.15
N GLY A 253 -30.03 -3.63 -22.31
CA GLY A 253 -30.90 -4.40 -23.17
C GLY A 253 -31.44 -5.68 -22.53
N LEU A 254 -30.63 -6.31 -21.66
CA LEU A 254 -31.05 -7.46 -20.86
C LEU A 254 -32.15 -7.08 -19.83
N THR A 255 -32.03 -5.89 -19.24
CA THR A 255 -33.02 -5.36 -18.27
C THR A 255 -34.31 -4.89 -18.94
N ALA A 256 -34.22 -4.29 -20.13
CA ALA A 256 -35.41 -3.84 -20.91
C ALA A 256 -36.25 -5.01 -21.44
N ALA A 257 -35.73 -6.23 -21.45
CA ALA A 257 -36.47 -7.44 -21.78
C ALA A 257 -37.41 -7.92 -20.65
N VAL A 258 -37.29 -7.32 -19.44
CA VAL A 258 -38.24 -7.56 -18.32
C VAL A 258 -39.49 -6.74 -18.60
N GLU A 259 -40.63 -7.41 -18.92
CA GLU A 259 -41.90 -6.79 -19.34
C GLU A 259 -42.52 -5.85 -18.28
N ASP A 260 -42.07 -5.91 -17.02
CA ASP A 260 -42.57 -5.10 -15.91
C ASP A 260 -41.42 -4.55 -15.06
N PRO A 261 -41.09 -3.24 -15.13
CA PRO A 261 -40.06 -2.61 -14.31
C PRO A 261 -40.31 -2.69 -12.78
N GLU A 262 -41.60 -2.85 -12.35
CA GLU A 262 -41.95 -3.04 -10.94
C GLU A 262 -41.65 -4.47 -10.46
N SER A 263 -41.39 -5.42 -11.36
CA SER A 263 -41.04 -6.81 -11.01
C SER A 263 -39.54 -7.02 -10.71
N VAL A 264 -38.69 -6.05 -10.99
CA VAL A 264 -37.28 -6.14 -10.68
C VAL A 264 -37.11 -6.04 -9.16
N LYS A 265 -36.69 -7.13 -8.52
CA LYS A 265 -36.35 -7.12 -7.11
C LYS A 265 -35.16 -6.19 -6.90
N ARG A 266 -35.24 -5.31 -5.92
CA ARG A 266 -34.19 -4.39 -5.52
C ARG A 266 -33.92 -4.60 -4.04
N PRO A 267 -33.18 -5.64 -3.65
CA PRO A 267 -32.86 -5.89 -2.24
C PRO A 267 -32.00 -4.76 -1.68
N ASN A 268 -32.06 -4.54 -0.38
CA ASN A 268 -31.03 -3.72 0.28
C ASN A 268 -29.68 -4.42 0.14
N ILE A 269 -28.63 -3.67 -0.17
CA ILE A 269 -27.27 -4.18 -0.35
C ILE A 269 -26.38 -3.52 0.71
N ILE A 270 -25.91 -4.30 1.65
CA ILE A 270 -25.06 -3.86 2.75
C ILE A 270 -23.69 -4.48 2.56
N VAL A 271 -22.69 -3.64 2.28
CA VAL A 271 -21.29 -4.07 2.08
C VAL A 271 -20.45 -3.60 3.24
N ILE A 272 -19.77 -4.51 3.88
CA ILE A 272 -18.85 -4.27 4.98
C ILE A 272 -17.46 -4.67 4.54
N MET A 273 -16.59 -3.70 4.37
CA MET A 273 -15.17 -3.90 4.19
C MET A 273 -14.49 -3.69 5.54
N ASP A 274 -14.02 -4.77 6.13
CA ASP A 274 -13.54 -4.76 7.51
C ASP A 274 -12.02 -4.58 7.58
N GLU A 275 -11.60 -3.56 8.33
CA GLU A 275 -10.20 -3.17 8.51
C GLU A 275 -9.33 -4.33 8.98
N ALA A 276 -8.31 -4.65 8.22
CA ALA A 276 -7.30 -5.68 8.48
C ALA A 276 -7.87 -7.07 8.80
N PHE A 277 -9.14 -7.36 8.46
CA PHE A 277 -9.78 -8.62 8.81
C PHE A 277 -9.25 -9.78 7.94
N SER A 278 -8.75 -10.81 8.58
CA SER A 278 -8.23 -11.99 7.88
C SER A 278 -8.28 -13.23 8.75
N ASP A 279 -8.55 -14.36 8.13
CA ASP A 279 -8.26 -15.67 8.70
C ASP A 279 -6.77 -16.01 8.50
N LEU A 280 -5.98 -15.89 9.57
CA LEU A 280 -4.54 -16.15 9.51
C LEU A 280 -4.18 -17.63 9.40
N ALA A 281 -5.15 -18.57 9.45
CA ALA A 281 -4.92 -19.97 9.15
C ALA A 281 -4.41 -20.20 7.72
N VAL A 282 -4.71 -19.27 6.78
CA VAL A 282 -4.10 -19.29 5.43
C VAL A 282 -2.57 -19.15 5.44
N ARG A 283 -1.97 -18.67 6.56
CA ARG A 283 -0.51 -18.49 6.71
C ARG A 283 0.21 -19.72 7.28
N GLY A 284 -0.53 -20.69 7.79
CA GLY A 284 -0.02 -21.91 8.38
C GLY A 284 -0.81 -22.34 9.60
N ASP A 285 -0.62 -23.58 10.02
CA ASP A 285 -1.36 -24.18 11.12
C ASP A 285 -0.99 -23.55 12.47
N PHE A 286 -1.99 -23.29 13.29
CA PHE A 286 -1.85 -22.91 14.69
C PHE A 286 -3.11 -23.31 15.47
N THR A 287 -2.98 -23.41 16.77
CA THR A 287 -4.09 -23.74 17.68
C THR A 287 -4.28 -22.60 18.69
N THR A 288 -5.51 -22.25 18.95
CA THR A 288 -5.90 -21.23 19.91
C THR A 288 -6.69 -21.83 21.07
N ASN A 289 -6.76 -21.13 22.20
CA ASN A 289 -7.57 -21.55 23.37
C ASN A 289 -9.06 -21.70 23.05
N GLU A 290 -9.59 -20.95 22.10
CA GLU A 290 -10.94 -21.03 21.54
C GLU A 290 -10.93 -20.52 20.10
N ASP A 291 -11.95 -20.85 19.31
CA ASP A 291 -12.08 -20.37 17.94
C ASP A 291 -12.19 -18.83 17.91
N TYR A 292 -11.37 -18.17 17.12
CA TYR A 292 -11.29 -16.71 17.01
C TYR A 292 -12.26 -16.10 15.97
N MET A 293 -12.97 -16.93 15.18
CA MET A 293 -14.04 -16.48 14.28
C MET A 293 -15.09 -17.59 14.05
N PRO A 294 -15.73 -18.04 15.15
CA PRO A 294 -16.60 -19.23 15.11
C PRO A 294 -17.83 -19.05 14.23
N PHE A 295 -18.31 -17.83 14.03
CA PHE A 295 -19.46 -17.57 13.17
C PHE A 295 -19.10 -17.73 11.71
N ILE A 296 -18.03 -17.07 11.24
CA ILE A 296 -17.56 -17.18 9.84
C ILE A 296 -17.12 -18.61 9.53
N HIS A 297 -16.38 -19.30 10.42
CA HIS A 297 -16.00 -20.69 10.23
C HIS A 297 -17.22 -21.61 10.07
N ARG A 298 -18.32 -21.33 10.77
CA ARG A 298 -19.58 -22.05 10.60
C ARG A 298 -20.21 -21.78 9.24
N LEU A 299 -20.19 -20.52 8.76
CA LEU A 299 -20.71 -20.17 7.44
C LEU A 299 -19.89 -20.85 6.32
N GLN A 300 -18.58 -20.93 6.48
CA GLN A 300 -17.68 -21.59 5.54
C GLN A 300 -17.89 -23.11 5.42
N GLN A 301 -18.52 -23.73 6.42
CA GLN A 301 -18.90 -25.15 6.34
C GLN A 301 -20.17 -25.41 5.50
N GLY A 302 -20.77 -24.37 4.96
CA GLY A 302 -22.03 -24.39 4.22
C GLY A 302 -23.19 -23.93 5.07
N ALA A 303 -23.77 -22.81 4.72
CA ALA A 303 -24.98 -22.26 5.33
C ALA A 303 -25.96 -21.87 4.21
N GLU A 304 -27.25 -21.92 4.55
CA GLU A 304 -28.33 -21.55 3.63
C GLU A 304 -28.15 -20.10 3.15
N ASN A 305 -28.42 -19.88 1.88
CA ASN A 305 -28.32 -18.55 1.24
C ASN A 305 -26.97 -17.85 1.48
N THR A 306 -25.88 -18.60 1.47
CA THR A 306 -24.56 -18.10 1.81
C THR A 306 -23.50 -18.53 0.80
N ARG A 307 -22.67 -17.57 0.39
CA ARG A 307 -21.46 -17.81 -0.41
C ARG A 307 -20.25 -17.40 0.42
N THR A 308 -19.27 -18.27 0.51
CA THR A 308 -18.02 -17.99 1.24
C THR A 308 -16.81 -18.34 0.40
N GLY A 309 -15.68 -17.76 0.74
CA GLY A 309 -14.41 -18.04 0.09
C GLY A 309 -13.33 -17.06 0.48
N TYR A 310 -12.34 -16.95 -0.38
CA TYR A 310 -11.23 -16.03 -0.20
C TYR A 310 -11.17 -15.00 -1.33
N LEU A 311 -11.01 -13.75 -0.92
CA LEU A 311 -10.78 -12.59 -1.77
C LEU A 311 -9.28 -12.34 -1.88
N ASN A 312 -8.76 -12.22 -3.10
CA ASN A 312 -7.39 -11.78 -3.36
C ASN A 312 -7.40 -10.25 -3.51
N VAL A 313 -6.74 -9.58 -2.56
CA VAL A 313 -6.61 -8.12 -2.53
C VAL A 313 -5.24 -7.69 -3.03
N SER A 314 -5.11 -6.43 -3.42
CA SER A 314 -3.88 -5.88 -4.00
C SER A 314 -2.92 -5.30 -2.96
N VAL A 315 -3.31 -5.23 -1.68
CA VAL A 315 -2.57 -4.52 -0.64
C VAL A 315 -2.36 -5.36 0.62
N LEU A 316 -1.38 -4.98 1.44
CA LEU A 316 -0.99 -5.67 2.66
C LEU A 316 -0.65 -4.66 3.76
N GLY A 317 -1.30 -4.77 4.91
CA GLY A 317 -0.98 -4.01 6.11
C GLY A 317 -1.27 -2.51 6.02
N GLY A 318 -2.15 -2.11 5.10
CA GLY A 318 -2.56 -0.73 4.85
C GLY A 318 -2.95 -0.48 3.40
N ASN A 319 -3.20 0.78 3.04
CA ASN A 319 -3.73 1.22 1.75
C ASN A 319 -5.16 0.73 1.48
N THR A 320 -5.99 0.71 2.51
CA THR A 320 -7.41 0.34 2.50
C THR A 320 -8.17 0.92 1.30
N ALA A 321 -7.93 2.19 0.97
CA ALA A 321 -8.55 2.89 -0.16
C ALA A 321 -8.34 2.21 -1.53
N ASN A 322 -7.32 1.38 -1.68
CA ASN A 322 -7.08 0.64 -2.91
C ASN A 322 -8.04 -0.55 -3.06
N THR A 323 -8.34 -1.25 -1.98
CA THR A 323 -9.36 -2.32 -1.98
C THR A 323 -10.76 -1.74 -2.16
N GLU A 324 -11.05 -0.57 -1.54
CA GLU A 324 -12.28 0.20 -1.82
C GLU A 324 -12.42 0.53 -3.31
N PHE A 325 -11.34 1.07 -3.91
CA PHE A 325 -11.30 1.43 -5.32
C PHE A 325 -11.56 0.22 -6.23
N GLU A 326 -10.88 -0.91 -6.00
CA GLU A 326 -11.08 -2.12 -6.78
C GLU A 326 -12.53 -2.63 -6.67
N PHE A 327 -13.07 -2.72 -5.47
CA PHE A 327 -14.44 -3.19 -5.25
C PHE A 327 -15.49 -2.24 -5.85
N LEU A 328 -15.39 -0.95 -5.57
CA LEU A 328 -16.42 0.02 -5.98
C LEU A 328 -16.41 0.30 -7.48
N THR A 329 -15.24 0.28 -8.12
CA THR A 329 -15.13 0.68 -9.53
C THR A 329 -15.01 -0.49 -10.50
N GLY A 330 -14.57 -1.67 -10.04
CA GLY A 330 -14.21 -2.80 -10.89
C GLY A 330 -12.88 -2.62 -11.63
N ASN A 331 -12.14 -1.55 -11.35
CA ASN A 331 -10.77 -1.36 -11.82
C ASN A 331 -9.78 -2.18 -10.96
N THR A 332 -8.51 -2.26 -11.35
CA THR A 332 -7.50 -2.94 -10.55
C THR A 332 -6.26 -2.08 -10.33
N ILE A 333 -5.74 -2.08 -9.12
CA ILE A 333 -4.44 -1.45 -8.80
C ILE A 333 -3.29 -2.12 -9.58
N GLY A 334 -3.50 -3.32 -10.12
CA GLY A 334 -2.50 -4.06 -10.89
C GLY A 334 -2.00 -3.35 -12.15
N PHE A 335 -2.77 -2.43 -12.74
CA PHE A 335 -2.37 -1.63 -13.90
C PHE A 335 -1.78 -0.28 -13.53
N LEU A 336 -1.91 0.12 -12.28
CA LEU A 336 -1.39 1.39 -11.78
C LEU A 336 0.05 1.22 -11.27
N PRO A 337 0.83 2.29 -11.24
CA PRO A 337 2.16 2.26 -10.64
C PRO A 337 2.12 1.70 -9.23
N GLN A 338 3.07 0.84 -8.92
CA GLN A 338 3.12 0.14 -7.64
C GLN A 338 3.10 1.13 -6.47
N GLY A 339 2.27 0.82 -5.44
CA GLY A 339 2.09 1.65 -4.25
C GLY A 339 1.26 2.90 -4.48
N SER A 340 0.72 3.10 -5.68
CA SER A 340 -0.30 4.13 -5.92
C SER A 340 -1.42 4.02 -4.91
N VAL A 341 -1.99 5.16 -4.56
CA VAL A 341 -3.25 5.27 -3.83
C VAL A 341 -4.26 5.91 -4.76
N ALA A 342 -5.14 5.09 -5.35
CA ALA A 342 -6.02 5.51 -6.43
C ALA A 342 -6.88 6.73 -6.05
N TYR A 343 -7.40 6.77 -4.83
CA TYR A 343 -8.20 7.87 -4.32
C TYR A 343 -7.47 9.21 -4.33
N GLN A 344 -6.20 9.21 -3.97
CA GLN A 344 -5.40 10.43 -3.85
C GLN A 344 -4.82 10.90 -5.20
N GLN A 345 -4.51 9.95 -6.08
CA GLN A 345 -3.77 10.23 -7.31
C GLN A 345 -4.65 10.28 -8.56
N TYR A 346 -5.65 9.41 -8.69
CA TYR A 346 -6.37 9.21 -9.96
C TYR A 346 -7.86 9.52 -9.92
N VAL A 347 -8.55 9.33 -8.79
CA VAL A 347 -9.95 9.73 -8.67
C VAL A 347 -10.03 11.26 -8.46
N GLN A 348 -9.92 12.01 -9.56
CA GLN A 348 -9.90 13.47 -9.56
C GLN A 348 -11.17 14.09 -10.19
N LYS A 349 -12.04 13.26 -10.75
CA LYS A 349 -13.32 13.63 -11.40
C LYS A 349 -14.37 12.55 -11.12
N GLU A 350 -15.61 12.80 -11.50
CA GLU A 350 -16.66 11.76 -11.44
C GLU A 350 -16.17 10.49 -12.12
N THR A 351 -16.19 9.39 -11.38
CA THR A 351 -15.69 8.09 -11.82
C THR A 351 -16.80 7.07 -11.66
N PRO A 352 -17.17 6.32 -12.71
CA PRO A 352 -18.17 5.26 -12.62
C PRO A 352 -17.85 4.26 -11.51
N SER A 353 -18.84 3.96 -10.69
CA SER A 353 -18.71 3.07 -9.56
C SER A 353 -20.00 2.31 -9.28
N LEU A 354 -19.93 1.31 -8.39
CA LEU A 354 -21.10 0.60 -7.90
C LEU A 354 -22.13 1.57 -7.27
N ALA A 355 -21.65 2.58 -6.51
CA ALA A 355 -22.53 3.56 -5.90
C ALA A 355 -23.27 4.40 -6.96
N SER A 356 -22.55 4.97 -7.95
CA SER A 356 -23.19 5.74 -9.02
C SER A 356 -24.15 4.89 -9.85
N TYR A 357 -23.80 3.61 -10.07
CA TYR A 357 -24.66 2.68 -10.81
C TYR A 357 -25.94 2.31 -10.05
N LEU A 358 -25.83 1.96 -8.76
CA LEU A 358 -27.01 1.65 -7.94
C LEU A 358 -27.91 2.88 -7.75
N LYS A 359 -27.33 4.08 -7.68
CA LYS A 359 -28.10 5.33 -7.70
C LYS A 359 -28.93 5.50 -8.98
N GLU A 360 -28.42 5.10 -10.15
CA GLU A 360 -29.18 5.06 -11.40
C GLU A 360 -30.34 4.05 -11.36
N LEU A 361 -30.29 3.08 -10.45
CA LEU A 361 -31.36 2.11 -10.17
C LEU A 361 -32.22 2.53 -8.96
N ASP A 362 -32.23 3.82 -8.60
CA ASP A 362 -33.03 4.44 -7.52
C ASP A 362 -32.64 3.97 -6.09
N TYR A 363 -31.43 3.45 -5.86
CA TYR A 363 -30.94 3.19 -4.52
C TYR A 363 -30.56 4.50 -3.82
N HIS A 364 -30.84 4.59 -2.52
CA HIS A 364 -30.20 5.56 -1.65
C HIS A 364 -28.82 5.02 -1.24
N THR A 365 -27.75 5.77 -1.53
CA THR A 365 -26.38 5.29 -1.43
C THR A 365 -25.63 5.99 -0.31
N VAL A 366 -25.19 5.24 0.72
CA VAL A 366 -24.53 5.77 1.91
C VAL A 366 -23.19 5.10 2.13
N ALA A 367 -22.12 5.89 2.26
CA ALA A 367 -20.83 5.42 2.73
C ALA A 367 -20.69 5.66 4.24
N ILE A 368 -20.09 4.75 4.97
CA ILE A 368 -19.80 4.88 6.41
C ILE A 368 -18.32 4.60 6.66
N HIS A 369 -17.66 5.51 7.39
CA HIS A 369 -16.32 5.26 7.92
C HIS A 369 -16.21 5.83 9.34
N PRO A 370 -16.19 4.98 10.40
CA PRO A 370 -16.22 5.41 11.81
C PRO A 370 -14.87 6.01 12.26
N TYR A 371 -14.29 6.89 11.42
CA TYR A 371 -13.04 7.61 11.65
C TYR A 371 -13.05 8.97 10.95
N TYR A 372 -11.88 9.62 10.78
CA TYR A 372 -11.79 10.93 10.15
C TYR A 372 -12.19 10.89 8.67
N ALA A 373 -13.11 11.76 8.28
CA ALA A 373 -13.61 11.88 6.91
C ALA A 373 -12.48 12.14 5.88
N SER A 374 -11.46 12.90 6.27
CA SER A 374 -10.29 13.21 5.44
C SER A 374 -9.32 12.02 5.24
N GLY A 375 -9.52 10.90 5.94
CA GLY A 375 -8.71 9.70 5.74
C GLY A 375 -8.83 9.20 4.29
N TRP A 376 -7.69 9.09 3.59
CA TRP A 376 -7.62 8.76 2.16
C TRP A 376 -8.42 9.72 1.23
N ASP A 377 -8.68 10.96 1.68
CA ASP A 377 -9.50 11.97 0.97
C ASP A 377 -10.94 11.51 0.69
N ARG A 378 -11.52 10.65 1.54
CA ARG A 378 -12.86 10.09 1.32
C ARG A 378 -13.95 11.16 1.23
N ASP A 379 -13.83 12.25 1.99
CA ASP A 379 -14.73 13.41 1.94
C ASP A 379 -14.80 14.04 0.54
N ARG A 380 -13.71 13.96 -0.25
CA ARG A 380 -13.67 14.39 -1.65
C ARG A 380 -14.05 13.27 -2.61
N VAL A 381 -13.62 12.05 -2.35
CA VAL A 381 -13.70 10.93 -3.31
C VAL A 381 -15.08 10.29 -3.35
N TYR A 382 -15.74 10.05 -2.21
CA TYR A 382 -17.03 9.40 -2.21
C TYR A 382 -18.12 10.15 -3.00
N PRO A 383 -18.22 11.49 -2.93
CA PRO A 383 -19.09 12.23 -3.86
C PRO A 383 -18.76 12.01 -5.35
N LEU A 384 -17.46 11.90 -5.70
CA LEU A 384 -17.03 11.64 -7.08
C LEU A 384 -17.35 10.20 -7.54
N LEU A 385 -17.47 9.26 -6.60
CA LEU A 385 -17.93 7.90 -6.84
C LEU A 385 -19.48 7.78 -6.83
N GLY A 386 -20.21 8.86 -6.53
CA GLY A 386 -21.66 8.95 -6.65
C GLY A 386 -22.45 8.64 -5.39
N PHE A 387 -21.83 8.48 -4.22
CA PHE A 387 -22.57 8.36 -2.96
C PHE A 387 -23.39 9.60 -2.65
N ASP A 388 -24.63 9.39 -2.14
CA ASP A 388 -25.52 10.47 -1.71
C ASP A 388 -25.10 11.04 -0.36
N GLU A 389 -24.64 10.17 0.55
CA GLU A 389 -24.20 10.53 1.90
C GLU A 389 -22.88 9.85 2.27
N PHE A 390 -22.11 10.55 3.09
CA PHE A 390 -20.93 9.99 3.74
C PHE A 390 -20.96 10.29 5.23
N LEU A 391 -21.04 9.25 6.05
CA LEU A 391 -21.06 9.31 7.52
C LEU A 391 -19.66 8.97 8.06
N SER A 392 -19.11 9.90 8.83
CA SER A 392 -17.81 9.78 9.49
C SER A 392 -17.97 9.53 11.00
N GLN A 393 -16.86 9.48 11.74
CA GLN A 393 -16.93 9.33 13.21
C GLN A 393 -17.78 10.41 13.92
N ASP A 394 -17.94 11.59 13.31
CA ASP A 394 -18.68 12.71 13.90
C ASP A 394 -20.20 12.50 13.85
N ASP A 395 -20.66 11.52 13.04
CA ASP A 395 -22.07 11.16 12.88
C ASP A 395 -22.51 10.04 13.85
N PHE A 396 -21.61 9.59 14.74
CA PHE A 396 -21.88 8.58 15.75
C PHE A 396 -22.15 9.20 17.12
N THR A 397 -23.31 8.93 17.68
CA THR A 397 -23.69 9.42 19.03
C THR A 397 -23.32 8.39 20.09
N ASN A 398 -22.36 8.71 20.98
CA ASN A 398 -21.90 7.85 22.07
C ASN A 398 -21.54 6.40 21.67
N PRO A 399 -20.76 6.18 20.62
CA PRO A 399 -20.44 4.83 20.17
C PRO A 399 -19.58 4.08 21.22
N LYS A 400 -19.77 2.78 21.32
CA LYS A 400 -18.82 1.91 22.00
C LYS A 400 -17.47 1.98 21.30
N ARG A 401 -16.38 2.03 22.07
CA ARG A 401 -15.02 2.02 21.54
C ARG A 401 -14.25 0.83 22.06
N ILE A 402 -13.51 0.21 21.17
CA ILE A 402 -12.50 -0.82 21.48
C ILE A 402 -11.14 -0.22 21.13
N ARG A 403 -10.24 -0.20 22.10
CA ARG A 403 -8.98 0.56 22.00
C ARG A 403 -9.27 2.04 21.73
N ASN A 404 -8.75 2.58 20.64
CA ASN A 404 -8.95 3.98 20.25
C ASN A 404 -10.08 4.17 19.21
N TYR A 405 -10.69 3.09 18.72
CA TYR A 405 -11.57 3.11 17.57
C TYR A 405 -13.03 2.85 17.96
N ILE A 406 -13.95 3.35 17.17
CA ILE A 406 -15.36 2.96 17.24
C ILE A 406 -15.44 1.46 16.92
N SER A 407 -16.18 0.70 17.71
CA SER A 407 -16.33 -0.75 17.53
C SER A 407 -17.15 -1.08 16.30
N ASP A 408 -16.90 -2.27 15.73
CA ASP A 408 -17.69 -2.77 14.62
C ASP A 408 -19.15 -2.97 15.01
N GLU A 409 -19.42 -3.41 16.25
CA GLU A 409 -20.77 -3.44 16.83
C GLU A 409 -21.49 -2.09 16.72
N SER A 410 -20.80 -0.98 17.04
CA SER A 410 -21.37 0.38 16.87
C SER A 410 -21.49 0.81 15.42
N SER A 411 -20.56 0.41 14.56
CA SER A 411 -20.62 0.66 13.13
C SER A 411 -21.80 -0.07 12.48
N PHE A 412 -22.02 -1.32 12.87
CA PHE A 412 -23.13 -2.14 12.37
C PHE A 412 -24.49 -1.67 12.92
N ALA A 413 -24.52 -1.18 14.16
CA ALA A 413 -25.71 -0.53 14.71
C ALA A 413 -26.12 0.72 13.90
N LYS A 414 -25.15 1.47 13.32
CA LYS A 414 -25.42 2.60 12.43
C LYS A 414 -26.05 2.14 11.09
N ILE A 415 -25.68 0.96 10.59
CA ILE A 415 -26.32 0.35 9.41
C ILE A 415 -27.79 0.04 9.71
N ILE A 416 -28.06 -0.56 10.87
CA ILE A 416 -29.44 -0.85 11.30
C ILE A 416 -30.24 0.45 11.45
N GLU A 417 -29.65 1.50 12.07
CA GLU A 417 -30.27 2.82 12.21
C GLU A 417 -30.66 3.41 10.84
N LEU A 418 -29.79 3.29 9.83
CA LEU A 418 -30.09 3.75 8.46
C LEU A 418 -31.24 2.96 7.84
N TYR A 419 -31.22 1.62 7.98
CA TYR A 419 -32.28 0.76 7.47
C TYR A 419 -33.63 1.08 8.10
N GLU A 420 -33.70 1.28 9.42
CA GLU A 420 -34.94 1.60 10.14
C GLU A 420 -35.50 2.99 9.81
N ASN A 421 -34.63 3.94 9.42
CA ASN A 421 -35.02 5.33 9.13
C ASN A 421 -35.14 5.65 7.62
N LYS A 422 -34.86 4.70 6.73
CA LYS A 422 -35.00 4.91 5.30
C LYS A 422 -36.47 5.12 4.89
N LYS A 423 -36.72 5.67 3.72
CA LYS A 423 -38.07 5.75 3.19
C LYS A 423 -38.60 4.35 2.88
N GLU A 424 -39.90 4.19 3.08
CA GLU A 424 -40.58 2.94 2.77
C GLU A 424 -40.34 2.53 1.33
N ARG A 425 -39.87 1.28 1.11
CA ARG A 425 -39.55 0.69 -0.21
C ARG A 425 -38.42 1.36 -0.99
N GLU A 426 -37.70 2.33 -0.44
CA GLU A 426 -36.49 2.85 -1.05
C GLU A 426 -35.37 1.82 -0.86
N PRO A 427 -34.77 1.24 -1.91
CA PRO A 427 -33.67 0.31 -1.74
C PRO A 427 -32.44 1.04 -1.21
N LEU A 428 -31.73 0.43 -0.27
CA LEU A 428 -30.58 1.01 0.42
C LEU A 428 -29.30 0.31 -0.02
N PHE A 429 -28.30 1.10 -0.43
CA PHE A 429 -26.92 0.66 -0.58
C PHE A 429 -26.05 1.27 0.51
N VAL A 430 -25.47 0.45 1.37
CA VAL A 430 -24.51 0.89 2.39
C VAL A 430 -23.16 0.30 2.08
N PHE A 431 -22.13 1.14 2.05
CA PHE A 431 -20.73 0.75 2.00
C PHE A 431 -20.03 1.18 3.30
N ASN A 432 -19.80 0.23 4.19
CA ASN A 432 -19.21 0.48 5.51
C ASN A 432 -17.76 0.01 5.54
N VAL A 433 -16.81 0.94 5.71
CA VAL A 433 -15.38 0.66 5.91
C VAL A 433 -15.07 0.82 7.38
N THR A 434 -14.80 -0.27 8.09
CA THR A 434 -14.61 -0.25 9.55
C THR A 434 -13.24 0.28 9.97
N MET A 435 -12.98 0.33 11.29
CA MET A 435 -11.71 0.83 11.83
C MET A 435 -11.25 0.08 13.09
N GLN A 436 -12.08 -0.77 13.67
CA GLN A 436 -11.80 -1.42 14.96
C GLN A 436 -10.48 -2.17 14.99
N ASN A 437 -10.19 -2.92 13.93
CA ASN A 437 -9.04 -3.81 13.85
C ASN A 437 -7.74 -3.13 13.37
N HIS A 438 -7.75 -1.81 13.15
CA HIS A 438 -6.56 -1.07 12.72
C HIS A 438 -5.35 -1.31 13.63
N SER A 439 -4.16 -1.21 13.10
CA SER A 439 -2.87 -1.52 13.73
C SER A 439 -2.64 -0.85 15.10
N GLY A 440 -1.54 -1.23 15.79
CA GLY A 440 -1.24 -0.88 17.18
C GLY A 440 -1.45 -2.08 18.11
N TYR A 441 -1.13 -3.30 17.64
CA TYR A 441 -1.43 -4.55 18.36
C TYR A 441 -0.48 -4.86 19.53
N GLU A 442 0.61 -4.13 19.71
CA GLU A 442 1.56 -4.34 20.82
C GLU A 442 1.23 -3.49 22.06
N GLU A 443 0.27 -2.57 21.96
CA GLU A 443 -0.10 -1.64 23.02
C GLU A 443 -1.07 -2.28 24.02
N GLU A 444 -1.13 -1.72 25.24
CA GLU A 444 -2.08 -2.09 26.26
C GLU A 444 -3.18 -1.03 26.38
N PHE A 445 -4.42 -1.47 26.43
CA PHE A 445 -5.58 -0.59 26.48
C PHE A 445 -6.41 -0.90 27.73
N HIS A 446 -6.93 0.13 28.38
CA HIS A 446 -7.76 -0.02 29.60
C HIS A 446 -9.16 -0.57 29.31
N ASN A 447 -9.63 -0.43 28.05
CA ASN A 447 -10.97 -0.80 27.60
C ASN A 447 -10.99 -2.06 26.72
N PHE A 448 -9.86 -2.73 26.53
CA PHE A 448 -9.79 -3.99 25.80
C PHE A 448 -8.61 -4.84 26.28
N THR A 449 -8.91 -6.07 26.66
CA THR A 449 -7.91 -7.08 27.04
C THR A 449 -8.02 -8.26 26.08
N PRO A 450 -6.94 -8.66 25.40
CA PRO A 450 -6.95 -9.84 24.54
C PRO A 450 -7.29 -11.10 25.33
N ASP A 451 -8.16 -11.96 24.79
CA ASP A 451 -8.61 -13.23 25.37
C ASP A 451 -8.22 -14.45 24.52
N ILE A 452 -7.80 -14.25 23.27
CA ILE A 452 -7.26 -15.31 22.43
C ILE A 452 -5.77 -15.50 22.71
N THR A 453 -5.37 -16.72 23.00
CA THR A 453 -3.98 -17.16 23.13
C THR A 453 -3.66 -18.22 22.12
N VAL A 454 -2.41 -18.27 21.65
CA VAL A 454 -1.97 -19.20 20.62
C VAL A 454 -0.96 -20.19 21.20
N ASP A 455 -1.23 -21.48 21.05
CA ASP A 455 -0.39 -22.53 21.59
C ASP A 455 1.03 -22.52 20.98
N GLY A 456 2.05 -22.47 21.84
CA GLY A 456 3.43 -22.47 21.40
C GLY A 456 3.93 -21.16 20.77
N ILE A 457 3.11 -20.12 20.66
CA ILE A 457 3.47 -18.81 20.10
C ILE A 457 3.28 -17.70 21.15
N ASP A 458 4.36 -17.17 21.69
CA ASP A 458 4.34 -16.00 22.56
C ASP A 458 4.43 -14.71 21.72
N SER A 459 3.26 -14.19 21.32
CA SER A 459 3.14 -12.96 20.54
C SER A 459 1.94 -12.14 21.00
N LYS A 460 2.23 -11.02 21.69
CA LYS A 460 1.20 -10.05 22.09
C LYS A 460 0.39 -9.54 20.90
N ALA A 461 1.08 -9.24 19.78
CA ALA A 461 0.45 -8.70 18.59
C ALA A 461 -0.53 -9.70 17.96
N LEU A 462 -0.16 -10.98 17.88
CA LEU A 462 -1.03 -12.03 17.34
C LEU A 462 -2.24 -12.25 18.24
N SER A 463 -2.06 -12.35 19.56
CA SER A 463 -3.15 -12.47 20.53
C SER A 463 -4.12 -11.29 20.47
N MET A 464 -3.60 -10.05 20.44
CA MET A 464 -4.40 -8.84 20.29
C MET A 464 -5.23 -8.88 19.00
N TYR A 465 -4.58 -9.18 17.88
CA TYR A 465 -5.22 -9.23 16.57
C TYR A 465 -6.35 -10.27 16.52
N LEU A 466 -6.10 -11.52 16.92
CA LEU A 466 -7.10 -12.59 16.90
C LEU A 466 -8.27 -12.28 17.86
N SER A 467 -8.01 -11.63 19.00
CA SER A 467 -9.05 -11.20 19.92
C SER A 467 -9.93 -10.09 19.33
N LEU A 468 -9.38 -9.22 18.48
CA LEU A 468 -10.15 -8.21 17.76
C LEU A 468 -11.00 -8.85 16.66
N VAL A 469 -10.44 -9.77 15.88
CA VAL A 469 -11.16 -10.57 14.87
C VAL A 469 -12.38 -11.26 15.50
N LYS A 470 -12.23 -11.81 16.69
CA LYS A 470 -13.35 -12.43 17.44
C LYS A 470 -14.46 -11.42 17.77
N GLN A 471 -14.12 -10.18 18.11
CA GLN A 471 -15.14 -9.15 18.35
C GLN A 471 -15.91 -8.81 17.06
N THR A 472 -15.20 -8.70 15.92
CA THR A 472 -15.80 -8.47 14.61
C THR A 472 -16.72 -9.63 14.20
N ASP A 473 -16.26 -10.88 14.35
CA ASP A 473 -17.05 -12.09 14.05
C ASP A 473 -18.39 -12.10 14.83
N SER A 474 -18.33 -11.76 16.12
CA SER A 474 -19.52 -11.64 16.94
C SER A 474 -20.44 -10.48 16.53
N ALA A 475 -19.87 -9.34 16.12
CA ALA A 475 -20.65 -8.22 15.63
C ALA A 475 -21.35 -8.54 14.30
N LEU A 476 -20.66 -9.23 13.37
CA LEU A 476 -21.23 -9.70 12.11
C LEU A 476 -22.38 -10.68 12.35
N GLN A 477 -22.23 -11.62 13.29
CA GLN A 477 -23.31 -12.51 13.69
C GLN A 477 -24.54 -11.71 14.12
N GLY A 478 -24.38 -10.72 15.00
CA GLY A 478 -25.49 -9.87 15.46
C GLY A 478 -26.18 -9.11 14.35
N LEU A 479 -25.43 -8.65 13.34
CA LEU A 479 -26.00 -7.97 12.16
C LEU A 479 -26.81 -8.94 11.30
N ILE A 480 -26.27 -10.12 11.00
CA ILE A 480 -26.96 -11.15 10.22
C ILE A 480 -28.22 -11.65 10.98
N ASP A 481 -28.13 -11.86 12.28
CA ASP A 481 -29.27 -12.25 13.12
C ASP A 481 -30.40 -11.20 13.05
N TYR A 482 -30.06 -9.89 13.00
CA TYR A 482 -31.05 -8.83 12.82
C TYR A 482 -31.73 -8.91 11.44
N PHE A 483 -30.94 -8.94 10.36
CA PHE A 483 -31.50 -8.94 9.00
C PHE A 483 -32.15 -10.27 8.60
N SER A 484 -31.87 -11.36 9.30
CA SER A 484 -32.61 -12.63 9.14
C SER A 484 -34.08 -12.55 9.57
N GLN A 485 -34.42 -11.51 10.36
CA GLN A 485 -35.79 -11.23 10.82
C GLN A 485 -36.43 -10.06 10.05
N ALA A 486 -35.70 -9.43 9.11
CA ALA A 486 -36.21 -8.29 8.34
C ALA A 486 -37.21 -8.73 7.28
N ASP A 487 -38.25 -7.91 7.07
CA ASP A 487 -39.31 -8.17 6.07
C ASP A 487 -38.85 -7.88 4.66
N GLU A 488 -37.84 -7.03 4.47
CA GLU A 488 -37.34 -6.65 3.15
C GLU A 488 -36.14 -7.52 2.74
N ASP A 489 -36.10 -7.90 1.46
CA ASP A 489 -34.97 -8.61 0.88
C ASP A 489 -33.68 -7.83 1.15
N THR A 490 -32.70 -8.47 1.76
CA THR A 490 -31.42 -7.84 2.14
C THR A 490 -30.26 -8.78 1.91
N MET A 491 -29.23 -8.28 1.26
CA MET A 491 -27.95 -8.96 1.09
C MET A 491 -26.87 -8.27 1.94
N ILE A 492 -26.08 -9.05 2.66
CA ILE A 492 -24.90 -8.61 3.41
C ILE A 492 -23.66 -9.20 2.77
N VAL A 493 -22.74 -8.34 2.40
CA VAL A 493 -21.41 -8.69 1.89
C VAL A 493 -20.36 -8.27 2.91
N PHE A 494 -19.56 -9.19 3.38
CA PHE A 494 -18.50 -8.95 4.35
C PHE A 494 -17.18 -9.46 3.81
N PHE A 495 -16.12 -8.65 3.87
CA PHE A 495 -14.76 -9.05 3.50
C PHE A 495 -13.71 -8.18 4.17
N GLY A 496 -12.49 -8.70 4.33
CA GLY A 496 -11.35 -7.92 4.79
C GLY A 496 -10.77 -7.03 3.68
N ASP A 497 -10.27 -5.87 4.05
CA ASP A 497 -9.58 -4.98 3.10
C ASP A 497 -8.16 -5.43 2.77
N HIS A 498 -7.46 -6.00 3.75
CA HIS A 498 -6.12 -6.58 3.67
C HIS A 498 -5.79 -7.40 4.93
N GLN A 499 -4.74 -8.22 4.86
CA GLN A 499 -4.19 -8.84 6.06
C GLN A 499 -3.45 -7.79 6.94
N PRO A 500 -3.30 -8.04 8.25
CA PRO A 500 -2.47 -7.20 9.10
C PRO A 500 -1.01 -7.25 8.65
N THR A 501 -0.22 -6.29 9.10
CA THR A 501 1.22 -6.25 8.83
C THR A 501 1.91 -7.55 9.22
N THR A 502 2.95 -7.92 8.47
CA THR A 502 3.60 -9.24 8.57
C THR A 502 4.19 -9.57 9.95
N TYR A 503 4.43 -8.58 10.81
CA TYR A 503 4.92 -8.88 12.17
C TYR A 503 3.87 -9.62 13.02
N VAL A 504 2.58 -9.49 12.68
CA VAL A 504 1.48 -10.22 13.32
C VAL A 504 1.46 -11.68 12.87
N SER A 505 1.58 -11.96 11.57
CA SER A 505 1.47 -13.31 11.00
C SER A 505 2.80 -14.10 10.94
N ASN A 506 3.96 -13.44 10.92
CA ASN A 506 5.26 -14.10 10.87
C ASN A 506 5.55 -15.08 12.03
N PRO A 507 5.04 -14.90 13.27
CA PRO A 507 5.16 -15.91 14.31
C PRO A 507 4.53 -17.25 13.94
N ILE A 508 3.42 -17.26 13.19
CA ILE A 508 2.77 -18.47 12.68
C ILE A 508 3.70 -19.21 11.72
N LEU A 509 4.28 -18.50 10.73
CA LEU A 509 5.23 -19.07 9.79
C LEU A 509 6.42 -19.74 10.49
N ARG A 510 7.02 -19.03 11.46
CA ARG A 510 8.16 -19.55 12.23
C ARG A 510 7.80 -20.78 13.05
N ASN A 511 6.60 -20.83 13.63
CA ASN A 511 6.10 -22.00 14.35
C ASN A 511 5.98 -23.21 13.40
N ASN A 512 5.56 -22.98 12.16
CA ASN A 512 5.49 -23.97 11.08
C ASN A 512 6.86 -24.23 10.40
N LYS A 513 7.96 -23.71 10.95
CA LYS A 513 9.32 -23.86 10.40
C LYS A 513 9.52 -23.26 9.01
N VAL A 514 8.65 -22.35 8.61
CA VAL A 514 8.74 -21.57 7.36
C VAL A 514 9.51 -20.28 7.65
N ASN A 515 10.51 -19.98 6.82
CA ASN A 515 11.28 -18.76 6.96
C ASN A 515 10.57 -17.61 6.21
N PRO A 516 10.09 -16.56 6.92
CA PRO A 516 9.39 -15.43 6.30
C PRO A 516 10.21 -14.63 5.27
N GLU A 517 11.56 -14.81 5.27
CA GLU A 517 12.47 -14.10 4.37
C GLU A 517 12.68 -14.82 3.03
N THR A 518 12.23 -16.08 2.90
CA THR A 518 12.49 -16.94 1.72
C THR A 518 11.24 -17.67 1.25
N LEU A 519 10.10 -16.98 1.25
CA LEU A 519 8.83 -17.52 0.78
C LEU A 519 8.85 -17.74 -0.73
N THR A 520 8.17 -18.78 -1.19
CA THR A 520 7.85 -18.99 -2.61
C THR A 520 6.84 -17.94 -3.09
N ASP A 521 6.63 -17.85 -4.39
CA ASP A 521 5.64 -16.92 -4.96
C ASP A 521 4.21 -17.27 -4.47
N GLU A 522 3.86 -18.56 -4.40
CA GLU A 522 2.58 -19.02 -3.84
C GLU A 522 2.43 -18.64 -2.34
N GLU A 523 3.43 -18.90 -1.52
CA GLU A 523 3.42 -18.52 -0.10
C GLU A 523 3.35 -16.99 0.09
N ASN A 524 3.92 -16.23 -0.83
CA ASN A 524 3.83 -14.78 -0.83
C ASN A 524 2.42 -14.28 -1.13
N LEU A 525 1.69 -14.94 -2.05
CA LEU A 525 0.31 -14.58 -2.37
C LEU A 525 -0.65 -14.82 -1.20
N LEU A 526 -0.38 -15.80 -0.34
CA LEU A 526 -1.20 -16.02 0.85
C LEU A 526 -1.28 -14.81 1.79
N LYS A 527 -0.39 -13.81 1.66
CA LYS A 527 -0.44 -12.53 2.39
C LYS A 527 -1.59 -11.62 1.93
N TYR A 528 -2.12 -11.88 0.74
CA TYR A 528 -3.13 -11.07 0.09
C TYR A 528 -4.50 -11.75 0.04
N LYS A 529 -4.64 -12.91 0.70
CA LYS A 529 -5.92 -13.61 0.84
C LYS A 529 -6.64 -13.17 2.11
N VAL A 530 -7.87 -12.73 1.96
CA VAL A 530 -8.78 -12.38 3.05
C VAL A 530 -10.10 -13.12 2.87
N PRO A 531 -10.83 -13.51 3.93
CA PRO A 531 -12.10 -14.20 3.78
C PRO A 531 -13.18 -13.23 3.29
N TYR A 532 -14.16 -13.75 2.54
CA TYR A 532 -15.40 -13.06 2.22
C TYR A 532 -16.62 -13.93 2.53
N VAL A 533 -17.74 -13.26 2.81
CA VAL A 533 -19.06 -13.81 3.00
C VAL A 533 -20.06 -12.97 2.19
N ILE A 534 -20.91 -13.59 1.39
CA ILE A 534 -22.13 -13.02 0.84
C ILE A 534 -23.28 -13.82 1.45
N TRP A 535 -24.13 -13.16 2.21
CA TRP A 535 -25.29 -13.74 2.85
C TRP A 535 -26.55 -12.96 2.46
N SER A 536 -27.68 -13.63 2.33
CA SER A 536 -28.96 -12.97 2.12
C SER A 536 -30.08 -13.62 2.93
N ASN A 537 -31.17 -12.88 3.18
CA ASN A 537 -32.40 -13.42 3.72
C ASN A 537 -33.38 -13.89 2.63
N PHE A 538 -32.92 -13.99 1.41
CA PHE A 538 -33.61 -14.52 0.24
C PHE A 538 -32.72 -15.55 -0.48
N ASP A 539 -33.33 -16.38 -1.36
CA ASP A 539 -32.62 -17.46 -2.05
C ASP A 539 -31.50 -16.96 -2.97
N ILE A 540 -30.28 -17.44 -2.73
CA ILE A 540 -29.12 -17.29 -3.63
C ILE A 540 -28.43 -18.64 -3.81
N GLU A 541 -27.64 -18.78 -4.89
CA GLU A 541 -26.83 -19.97 -5.10
C GLU A 541 -25.73 -20.08 -4.05
N GLU A 542 -25.73 -21.17 -3.28
CA GLU A 542 -24.76 -21.41 -2.21
C GLU A 542 -23.38 -21.79 -2.79
N GLN A 543 -22.33 -21.30 -2.14
CA GLN A 543 -20.95 -21.64 -2.51
C GLN A 543 -20.07 -21.67 -1.27
N THR A 544 -19.19 -22.67 -1.21
CA THR A 544 -18.05 -22.73 -0.27
C THR A 544 -16.75 -22.68 -1.05
N ASP A 545 -15.67 -22.22 -0.38
CA ASP A 545 -14.32 -22.20 -0.95
C ASP A 545 -14.18 -21.42 -2.28
N GLY A 546 -15.01 -20.39 -2.51
CA GLY A 546 -14.88 -19.51 -3.66
C GLY A 546 -13.54 -18.78 -3.66
N GLU A 547 -12.99 -18.50 -4.84
CA GLU A 547 -11.82 -17.66 -4.99
C GLU A 547 -12.07 -16.60 -6.06
N THR A 548 -11.88 -15.33 -5.69
CA THR A 548 -12.09 -14.18 -6.57
C THR A 548 -11.12 -13.04 -6.20
N SER A 549 -11.18 -11.91 -6.88
CA SER A 549 -10.42 -10.71 -6.54
C SER A 549 -11.33 -9.50 -6.31
N ALA A 550 -10.81 -8.47 -5.65
CA ALA A 550 -11.60 -7.32 -5.20
C ALA A 550 -12.34 -6.62 -6.35
N ASN A 551 -11.73 -6.52 -7.52
CA ASN A 551 -12.33 -5.92 -8.72
C ASN A 551 -13.52 -6.72 -9.30
N TYR A 552 -13.65 -7.99 -8.94
CA TYR A 552 -14.75 -8.85 -9.42
C TYR A 552 -15.87 -9.06 -8.41
N LEU A 553 -15.62 -8.84 -7.11
CA LEU A 553 -16.59 -9.16 -6.06
C LEU A 553 -17.93 -8.45 -6.25
N ALA A 554 -17.93 -7.21 -6.75
CA ALA A 554 -19.17 -6.48 -7.05
C ALA A 554 -20.01 -7.16 -8.14
N MET A 555 -19.41 -7.93 -9.06
CA MET A 555 -20.14 -8.72 -10.05
C MET A 555 -20.94 -9.83 -9.35
N ASP A 556 -20.28 -10.56 -8.41
CA ASP A 556 -20.97 -11.61 -7.63
C ASP A 556 -22.15 -11.03 -6.84
N VAL A 557 -22.01 -9.83 -6.27
CA VAL A 557 -23.09 -9.14 -5.55
C VAL A 557 -24.26 -8.85 -6.46
N LEU A 558 -24.02 -8.23 -7.62
CA LEU A 558 -25.08 -7.86 -8.55
C LEU A 558 -25.76 -9.08 -9.19
N GLU A 559 -24.98 -10.10 -9.58
CA GLU A 559 -25.48 -11.35 -10.15
C GLU A 559 -26.41 -12.09 -9.18
N ASN A 560 -26.05 -12.14 -7.86
CA ASN A 560 -26.89 -12.78 -6.84
C ASN A 560 -28.10 -11.91 -6.41
N CYS A 561 -28.16 -10.64 -6.79
CA CYS A 561 -29.33 -9.77 -6.63
C CYS A 561 -30.21 -9.74 -7.88
N ASP A 562 -29.92 -10.53 -8.91
CA ASP A 562 -30.56 -10.47 -10.24
C ASP A 562 -30.52 -9.07 -10.88
N LEU A 563 -29.49 -8.28 -10.55
CA LEU A 563 -29.27 -6.95 -11.11
C LEU A 563 -28.33 -7.01 -12.32
N PRO A 564 -28.57 -6.20 -13.35
CA PRO A 564 -27.67 -6.14 -14.50
C PRO A 564 -26.28 -5.62 -14.08
N LEU A 565 -25.25 -6.01 -14.84
CA LEU A 565 -23.89 -5.54 -14.59
C LEU A 565 -23.67 -4.14 -15.21
N PRO A 566 -22.95 -3.22 -14.53
CA PRO A 566 -22.47 -1.98 -15.15
C PRO A 566 -21.54 -2.26 -16.34
N ALA A 567 -21.33 -1.26 -17.19
CA ALA A 567 -20.61 -1.40 -18.46
C ALA A 567 -19.22 -2.04 -18.33
N LEU A 568 -18.41 -1.62 -17.35
CA LEU A 568 -17.09 -2.19 -17.14
C LEU A 568 -17.19 -3.67 -16.74
N GLN A 569 -17.99 -3.98 -15.72
CA GLN A 569 -18.18 -5.34 -15.21
C GLN A 569 -18.73 -6.27 -16.29
N SER A 570 -19.69 -5.80 -17.09
CA SER A 570 -20.22 -6.52 -18.25
C SER A 570 -19.12 -6.89 -19.26
N SER A 571 -18.22 -5.94 -19.55
CA SER A 571 -17.04 -6.16 -20.42
C SER A 571 -16.07 -7.21 -19.86
N LEU A 572 -16.02 -7.38 -18.54
CA LEU A 572 -15.08 -8.29 -17.86
C LEU A 572 -15.61 -9.72 -17.70
N THR A 573 -16.87 -10.00 -18.04
CA THR A 573 -17.50 -11.33 -17.85
C THR A 573 -16.74 -12.45 -18.54
N GLY A 574 -16.23 -12.21 -19.75
CA GLY A 574 -15.39 -13.17 -20.48
C GLY A 574 -14.02 -13.33 -19.84
N LEU A 575 -13.38 -12.22 -19.50
CA LEU A 575 -12.05 -12.18 -18.90
C LEU A 575 -11.99 -12.90 -17.55
N ARG A 576 -13.03 -12.72 -16.70
CA ARG A 576 -13.16 -13.38 -15.40
C ARG A 576 -13.14 -14.92 -15.51
N LYS A 577 -13.63 -15.48 -16.61
CA LYS A 577 -13.59 -16.95 -16.83
C LYS A 577 -12.18 -17.46 -17.13
N GLU A 578 -11.35 -16.64 -17.79
CA GLU A 578 -9.96 -16.99 -18.12
C GLU A 578 -9.00 -16.64 -16.97
N TYR A 579 -9.27 -15.51 -16.29
CA TYR A 579 -8.48 -14.96 -15.19
C TYR A 579 -9.38 -14.68 -13.98
N PRO A 580 -9.74 -15.71 -13.20
CA PRO A 580 -10.66 -15.55 -12.05
C PRO A 580 -10.10 -14.66 -10.93
N VAL A 581 -8.79 -14.40 -10.92
CA VAL A 581 -8.13 -13.50 -9.97
C VAL A 581 -7.19 -12.56 -10.73
N ILE A 582 -7.44 -11.26 -10.60
CA ILE A 582 -6.53 -10.20 -11.07
C ILE A 582 -6.30 -9.23 -9.92
N SER A 583 -5.07 -9.15 -9.42
CA SER A 583 -4.65 -8.21 -8.40
C SER A 583 -3.23 -7.71 -8.65
N ALA A 584 -2.82 -6.65 -7.98
CA ALA A 584 -1.43 -6.18 -8.03
C ALA A 584 -0.45 -7.20 -7.44
N ALA A 585 -0.91 -8.09 -6.56
CA ALA A 585 -0.10 -9.13 -5.96
C ALA A 585 0.16 -10.32 -6.89
N GLY A 586 -0.79 -10.61 -7.81
CA GLY A 586 -0.67 -11.70 -8.77
C GLY A 586 -1.95 -11.90 -9.56
N VAL A 587 -1.84 -12.67 -10.63
CA VAL A 587 -2.92 -13.08 -11.51
C VAL A 587 -2.99 -14.61 -11.51
N ARG A 588 -4.19 -15.16 -11.37
CA ARG A 588 -4.43 -16.60 -11.48
C ARG A 588 -5.25 -16.91 -12.72
N GLU A 589 -4.76 -17.80 -13.56
CA GLU A 589 -5.47 -18.30 -14.73
C GLU A 589 -6.48 -19.39 -14.33
N ALA A 590 -7.44 -19.67 -15.19
CA ALA A 590 -8.49 -20.66 -14.92
C ALA A 590 -7.97 -22.09 -14.66
N ASP A 591 -6.80 -22.42 -15.17
CA ASP A 591 -6.13 -23.71 -14.91
C ASP A 591 -5.34 -23.73 -13.58
N GLY A 592 -5.36 -22.64 -12.83
CA GLY A 592 -4.62 -22.48 -11.57
C GLY A 592 -3.21 -21.93 -11.72
N THR A 593 -2.74 -21.68 -12.95
CA THR A 593 -1.40 -21.12 -13.19
C THR A 593 -1.29 -19.73 -12.57
N LEU A 594 -0.20 -19.52 -11.82
CA LEU A 594 0.12 -18.23 -11.26
C LEU A 594 1.01 -17.41 -12.20
N THR A 595 0.62 -16.19 -12.44
CA THR A 595 1.32 -15.25 -13.30
C THR A 595 1.24 -13.83 -12.72
N THR A 596 1.70 -12.84 -13.45
CA THR A 596 1.63 -11.43 -13.05
C THR A 596 0.95 -10.61 -14.14
N VAL A 597 0.40 -9.45 -13.77
CA VAL A 597 -0.20 -8.49 -14.72
C VAL A 597 0.76 -8.19 -15.89
N LYS A 598 2.07 -8.04 -15.60
CA LYS A 598 3.09 -7.77 -16.62
C LYS A 598 3.29 -8.96 -17.58
N GLN A 599 3.18 -10.18 -17.09
CA GLN A 599 3.35 -11.40 -17.92
C GLN A 599 2.13 -11.69 -18.78
N CYS A 600 0.92 -11.39 -18.30
CA CYS A 600 -0.32 -11.51 -19.09
C CYS A 600 -0.37 -10.52 -20.26
N GLY A 601 0.33 -9.37 -20.16
CA GLY A 601 0.58 -8.42 -21.23
C GLY A 601 -0.64 -8.11 -22.11
N GLU A 602 -0.66 -8.70 -23.29
CA GLU A 602 -1.66 -8.43 -24.33
C GLU A 602 -3.07 -8.96 -23.96
N ALA A 603 -3.17 -10.06 -23.19
CA ALA A 603 -4.44 -10.64 -22.76
C ALA A 603 -5.28 -9.70 -21.86
N LEU A 604 -4.60 -8.86 -21.07
CA LEU A 604 -5.24 -7.89 -20.19
C LEU A 604 -5.32 -6.48 -20.79
N ASN A 605 -4.88 -6.28 -22.05
CA ASN A 605 -4.74 -4.93 -22.62
C ASN A 605 -6.08 -4.23 -22.83
N ASP A 606 -7.16 -4.93 -23.16
CA ASP A 606 -8.50 -4.34 -23.27
C ASP A 606 -9.00 -3.86 -21.91
N TYR A 607 -8.82 -4.64 -20.85
CA TYR A 607 -9.16 -4.23 -19.48
C TYR A 607 -8.33 -3.03 -19.03
N ARG A 608 -7.02 -3.06 -19.26
CA ARG A 608 -6.11 -1.94 -18.97
C ARG A 608 -6.53 -0.67 -19.75
N SER A 609 -7.00 -0.82 -21.00
CA SER A 609 -7.49 0.28 -21.82
C SER A 609 -8.79 0.88 -21.29
N LEU A 610 -9.73 0.03 -20.84
CA LEU A 610 -10.97 0.48 -20.21
C LEU A 610 -10.67 1.24 -18.90
N GLU A 611 -9.83 0.71 -18.04
CA GLU A 611 -9.42 1.39 -16.80
C GLU A 611 -8.74 2.73 -17.07
N TYR A 612 -7.79 2.76 -18.03
CA TYR A 612 -7.13 4.01 -18.43
C TYR A 612 -8.14 5.05 -18.92
N TYR A 613 -9.10 4.61 -19.77
CA TYR A 613 -10.17 5.46 -20.26
C TYR A 613 -11.01 6.05 -19.13
N LEU A 614 -11.47 5.21 -18.20
CA LEU A 614 -12.32 5.63 -17.09
C LEU A 614 -11.63 6.61 -16.14
N LEU A 615 -10.33 6.45 -15.92
CA LEU A 615 -9.58 7.32 -15.02
C LEU A 615 -9.16 8.65 -15.66
N PHE A 616 -8.83 8.64 -16.98
CA PHE A 616 -8.19 9.79 -17.60
C PHE A 616 -9.02 10.48 -18.68
N ASP A 617 -9.75 9.73 -19.51
CA ASP A 617 -10.40 10.27 -20.71
C ASP A 617 -11.93 10.23 -20.67
N TYR A 618 -12.53 9.50 -19.72
CA TYR A 618 -13.98 9.43 -19.55
C TYR A 618 -14.55 10.80 -19.17
N GLU A 619 -15.56 11.26 -19.92
CA GLU A 619 -16.40 12.42 -19.62
C GLU A 619 -17.86 11.92 -19.53
N ARG A 620 -18.54 12.23 -18.41
CA ARG A 620 -19.93 11.85 -18.18
C ARG A 620 -20.89 12.75 -18.97
#